data_f775f4b708785205b9f25050cb18261f
#
_entry.id   f775f4b708785205b9f25050cb18261f
#
_cell.length_a   1.000
_cell.length_b   1.000
_cell.length_c   1.000
_cell.angle_alpha   90.00
_cell.angle_beta   90.00
_cell.angle_gamma   90.00
#
_symmetry.space_group_name_H-M   'P 1'
#
loop_
_entity.id
_entity.type
_entity.pdbx_description
1 polymer ?
#
loop_
_entity_poly.entity_id
_entity_poly.type
_entity_poly.pdbx_seq_one_letter_code
_entity_poly.pdbx_strand_id
1 'polypeptide(L)'
;MRTFTLKGLFVTAVFMLLGCLTIHAADGDLITKQITIKLEKAGTLPSKIGDTKKYKITNLKIMGEINGTDLCFIRNMAGPVNGFDHLERKLATLDLSGSKIVKGGDSYYNKGYYTSDDVIGAHAFSGCRSLTSLTLPSGVTSIGESAFTGCSGLTSLTLPSCITTIDDCTFYGCSGLTSLTLPSGVTSIGDYAFSGCRSLTSLTLPSSVTSSIGRWVFDGCYNLKECNYFIDSDLETYLAHTHDWGYIPVDEIKYYHNGQELTKLEISSGVDKIGSYSFYKGVNLTSLTLPSSVTTIGYSAFRGCSGLTSLTLPSSVTSIGDSAFEGCSGLTSIYVSWESPLPINASIFEYANTKKCILYVPKGTYDDYWLSNWGIFENIVQYDATGIDHITTSGEAKEISRYAADGQRLEVPAKGLNIVKYSDGCVKKVVVQ
;
A
#
# COMPACT_ATOMS: atom_id res chain seq x y z
N MET A 1 -57.34 54.93 -2.27
CA MET A 1 -55.93 54.58 -2.23
C MET A 1 -55.79 53.20 -1.56
N ARG A 2 -55.63 52.14 -2.34
CA ARG A 2 -55.36 50.79 -1.85
C ARG A 2 -54.00 50.38 -2.46
N THR A 3 -52.98 50.32 -1.62
CA THR A 3 -51.67 49.81 -1.89
C THR A 3 -51.74 48.29 -1.97
N PHE A 4 -51.62 47.70 -3.16
CA PHE A 4 -51.41 46.27 -3.32
C PHE A 4 -49.92 45.96 -3.12
N THR A 5 -49.65 45.18 -2.10
CA THR A 5 -48.29 44.70 -1.75
C THR A 5 -47.87 43.60 -2.70
N LEU A 6 -46.79 43.86 -3.42
CA LEU A 6 -46.12 42.99 -4.38
C LEU A 6 -45.23 41.94 -3.64
N LYS A 7 -45.81 41.12 -2.81
CA LYS A 7 -45.08 40.04 -2.08
C LYS A 7 -45.55 38.61 -2.36
N GLY A 8 -46.50 38.42 -3.28
CA GLY A 8 -47.07 37.11 -3.59
C GLY A 8 -46.57 36.48 -4.92
N LEU A 9 -45.75 37.16 -5.72
CA LEU A 9 -45.42 36.68 -7.09
C LEU A 9 -43.99 36.14 -7.22
N PHE A 10 -43.19 36.15 -6.18
CA PHE A 10 -41.79 35.67 -6.28
C PHE A 10 -41.55 34.21 -5.83
N VAL A 11 -42.53 33.58 -5.17
CA VAL A 11 -42.36 32.19 -4.66
C VAL A 11 -42.88 31.17 -5.68
N THR A 12 -43.76 31.54 -6.61
CA THR A 12 -44.25 30.61 -7.65
C THR A 12 -43.38 30.54 -8.91
N ALA A 13 -42.48 31.48 -9.13
CA ALA A 13 -41.59 31.47 -10.31
C ALA A 13 -40.33 30.59 -10.11
N VAL A 14 -39.94 30.27 -8.87
CA VAL A 14 -38.75 29.43 -8.61
C VAL A 14 -39.06 27.93 -8.69
N PHE A 15 -40.33 27.52 -8.54
CA PHE A 15 -40.72 26.13 -8.67
C PHE A 15 -41.10 25.64 -10.07
N MET A 16 -41.22 26.55 -11.06
CA MET A 16 -41.47 26.14 -12.45
C MET A 16 -40.23 26.09 -13.34
N LEU A 17 -39.04 26.42 -12.85
CA LEU A 17 -37.80 26.33 -13.65
C LEU A 17 -37.05 25.02 -13.49
N LEU A 18 -37.57 24.05 -12.72
CA LEU A 18 -37.00 22.71 -12.54
C LEU A 18 -37.67 21.63 -13.41
N GLY A 19 -38.61 22.01 -14.20
CA GLY A 19 -39.28 21.11 -15.14
C GLY A 19 -38.93 21.46 -16.58
N CYS A 20 -38.19 20.63 -17.26
CA CYS A 20 -37.90 20.67 -18.69
C CYS A 20 -36.90 21.75 -19.17
N LEU A 21 -35.64 21.63 -18.85
CA LEU A 21 -34.61 22.02 -19.80
C LEU A 21 -34.63 20.99 -20.96
N THR A 22 -35.46 21.21 -21.96
CA THR A 22 -35.26 20.59 -23.27
C THR A 22 -33.99 21.17 -23.87
N ILE A 23 -32.88 20.50 -23.63
CA ILE A 23 -31.63 20.80 -24.29
C ILE A 23 -31.79 20.34 -25.74
N HIS A 24 -32.03 21.23 -26.65
CA HIS A 24 -31.90 20.98 -28.08
C HIS A 24 -30.41 20.99 -28.41
N ALA A 25 -29.74 19.82 -28.26
CA ALA A 25 -28.45 19.61 -28.91
C ALA A 25 -28.71 19.31 -30.38
N ALA A 26 -27.98 19.94 -31.27
CA ALA A 26 -27.99 19.57 -32.69
C ALA A 26 -27.59 18.11 -32.85
N ASP A 27 -28.13 17.42 -33.86
CA ASP A 27 -27.82 16.02 -34.13
C ASP A 27 -26.31 15.86 -34.38
N GLY A 28 -25.57 15.35 -33.41
CA GLY A 28 -24.12 15.16 -33.45
C GLY A 28 -23.37 15.76 -32.27
N ASP A 29 -23.89 16.77 -31.58
CA ASP A 29 -23.18 17.45 -30.50
C ASP A 29 -23.24 16.69 -29.17
N LEU A 30 -22.07 16.58 -28.48
CA LEU A 30 -21.97 16.00 -27.15
C LEU A 30 -22.57 16.96 -26.11
N ILE A 31 -23.26 16.40 -25.13
CA ILE A 31 -23.79 17.12 -23.98
C ILE A 31 -22.74 17.08 -22.86
N THR A 32 -21.90 18.13 -22.83
CA THR A 32 -20.76 18.21 -21.88
C THR A 32 -21.11 18.90 -20.57
N LYS A 33 -22.16 19.74 -20.58
CA LYS A 33 -22.68 20.32 -19.33
C LYS A 33 -23.28 19.23 -18.47
N GLN A 34 -23.02 19.30 -17.15
CA GLN A 34 -23.58 18.34 -16.20
C GLN A 34 -25.11 18.31 -16.27
N ILE A 35 -25.66 17.12 -16.51
CA ILE A 35 -27.09 16.83 -16.43
C ILE A 35 -27.35 16.22 -15.06
N THR A 36 -28.27 16.81 -14.29
CA THR A 36 -28.73 16.24 -13.02
C THR A 36 -30.10 15.63 -13.23
N ILE A 37 -30.25 14.34 -12.88
CA ILE A 37 -31.49 13.60 -12.95
C ILE A 37 -31.89 13.17 -11.53
N LYS A 38 -33.08 13.59 -11.11
CA LYS A 38 -33.71 13.11 -9.90
C LYS A 38 -34.65 11.96 -10.25
N LEU A 39 -34.42 10.80 -9.65
CA LEU A 39 -35.27 9.63 -9.76
C LEU A 39 -36.25 9.60 -8.55
N GLU A 40 -37.53 9.65 -8.85
CA GLU A 40 -38.59 9.47 -7.84
C GLU A 40 -38.87 7.98 -7.58
N LYS A 41 -38.43 7.11 -8.49
CA LYS A 41 -38.53 5.66 -8.41
C LYS A 41 -37.32 5.01 -9.10
N ALA A 42 -36.75 4.01 -8.43
CA ALA A 42 -35.66 3.21 -8.99
C ALA A 42 -36.12 2.48 -10.28
N GLY A 43 -35.20 2.31 -11.23
CA GLY A 43 -35.45 1.67 -12.54
C GLY A 43 -36.01 2.61 -13.60
N THR A 44 -36.09 3.93 -13.36
CA THR A 44 -36.71 4.88 -14.30
C THR A 44 -35.70 5.73 -15.08
N LEU A 45 -34.40 5.58 -14.87
CA LEU A 45 -33.37 6.31 -15.59
C LEU A 45 -33.48 6.14 -17.13
N PRO A 46 -33.71 4.92 -17.67
CA PRO A 46 -33.87 4.73 -19.11
C PRO A 46 -34.99 5.59 -19.71
N SER A 47 -36.12 5.70 -19.03
CA SER A 47 -37.25 6.52 -19.51
C SER A 47 -37.01 8.02 -19.37
N LYS A 48 -36.18 8.46 -18.41
CA LYS A 48 -35.83 9.87 -18.21
C LYS A 48 -34.83 10.38 -19.26
N ILE A 49 -33.86 9.56 -19.67
CA ILE A 49 -32.81 9.95 -20.65
C ILE A 49 -33.25 9.59 -22.07
N GLY A 50 -33.71 8.37 -22.27
CA GLY A 50 -34.04 7.81 -23.58
C GLY A 50 -32.84 7.34 -24.38
N ASP A 51 -33.07 6.46 -25.37
CA ASP A 51 -32.00 5.78 -26.11
C ASP A 51 -31.22 6.75 -27.04
N THR A 52 -31.82 7.76 -27.53
CA THR A 52 -31.18 8.72 -28.45
C THR A 52 -30.18 9.66 -27.78
N LYS A 53 -30.38 9.98 -26.48
CA LYS A 53 -29.54 10.91 -25.74
C LYS A 53 -28.43 10.22 -24.93
N LYS A 54 -28.61 8.91 -24.59
CA LYS A 54 -27.68 8.21 -23.70
C LYS A 54 -26.22 8.21 -24.18
N TYR A 55 -25.99 8.24 -25.48
CA TYR A 55 -24.64 8.25 -26.06
C TYR A 55 -24.07 9.66 -26.32
N LYS A 56 -24.84 10.70 -26.05
CA LYS A 56 -24.40 12.10 -26.17
C LYS A 56 -23.97 12.71 -24.82
N ILE A 57 -24.45 12.16 -23.71
CA ILE A 57 -24.18 12.68 -22.37
C ILE A 57 -22.77 12.26 -21.91
N THR A 58 -21.96 13.25 -21.57
CA THR A 58 -20.60 13.01 -21.04
C THR A 58 -20.49 13.25 -19.53
N ASN A 59 -21.44 14.00 -18.93
CA ASN A 59 -21.41 14.37 -17.52
C ASN A 59 -22.81 14.24 -16.91
N LEU A 60 -22.98 13.27 -16.01
CA LEU A 60 -24.26 12.88 -15.44
C LEU A 60 -24.19 12.84 -13.91
N LYS A 61 -25.13 13.51 -13.27
CA LYS A 61 -25.41 13.38 -11.84
C LYS A 61 -26.78 12.73 -11.64
N ILE A 62 -26.84 11.72 -10.78
CA ILE A 62 -28.09 11.03 -10.44
C ILE A 62 -28.37 11.25 -8.96
N MET A 63 -29.63 11.48 -8.63
CA MET A 63 -30.14 11.63 -7.27
C MET A 63 -31.34 10.70 -7.05
N GLY A 64 -31.48 10.15 -5.87
CA GLY A 64 -32.55 9.22 -5.52
C GLY A 64 -32.14 7.76 -5.61
N GLU A 65 -33.11 6.86 -5.56
CA GLU A 65 -32.83 5.43 -5.58
C GLU A 65 -32.52 4.91 -6.97
N ILE A 66 -31.49 4.07 -7.09
CA ILE A 66 -31.09 3.38 -8.33
C ILE A 66 -31.06 1.86 -8.10
N ASN A 67 -31.50 1.10 -9.11
CA ASN A 67 -31.47 -0.36 -9.07
C ASN A 67 -30.76 -0.96 -10.30
N GLY A 68 -30.90 -2.28 -10.51
CA GLY A 68 -30.23 -3.01 -11.59
C GLY A 68 -30.55 -2.48 -12.97
N THR A 69 -31.78 -2.05 -13.23
CA THR A 69 -32.20 -1.47 -14.52
C THR A 69 -31.46 -0.14 -14.80
N ASP A 70 -31.35 0.73 -13.77
CA ASP A 70 -30.64 1.99 -13.89
C ASP A 70 -29.13 1.76 -14.10
N LEU A 71 -28.56 0.83 -13.33
CA LEU A 71 -27.14 0.49 -13.42
C LEU A 71 -26.77 -0.14 -14.76
N CYS A 72 -27.63 -1.02 -15.31
CA CYS A 72 -27.48 -1.55 -16.68
C CYS A 72 -27.44 -0.41 -17.71
N PHE A 73 -28.32 0.58 -17.58
CA PHE A 73 -28.38 1.72 -18.48
C PHE A 73 -27.12 2.60 -18.37
N ILE A 74 -26.65 2.88 -17.15
CA ILE A 74 -25.40 3.61 -16.89
C ILE A 74 -24.21 2.91 -17.54
N ARG A 75 -24.11 1.58 -17.35
CA ARG A 75 -23.05 0.77 -17.97
C ARG A 75 -23.04 0.92 -19.49
N ASN A 76 -24.22 0.90 -20.13
CA ASN A 76 -24.36 1.08 -21.57
C ASN A 76 -23.91 2.48 -22.04
N MET A 77 -23.90 3.48 -21.15
CA MET A 77 -23.40 4.83 -21.46
C MET A 77 -21.87 4.93 -21.33
N ALA A 78 -21.25 4.07 -20.51
CA ALA A 78 -19.84 4.17 -20.10
C ALA A 78 -18.92 3.06 -20.64
N GLY A 79 -19.47 1.93 -21.07
CA GLY A 79 -18.67 0.78 -21.51
C GLY A 79 -19.42 -0.14 -22.48
N PRO A 80 -18.75 -1.17 -23.01
CA PRO A 80 -19.37 -2.13 -23.91
C PRO A 80 -20.39 -3.01 -23.19
N VAL A 81 -21.51 -3.29 -23.84
CA VAL A 81 -22.58 -4.12 -23.27
C VAL A 81 -22.17 -5.60 -23.25
N ASN A 82 -21.43 -6.07 -24.27
CA ASN A 82 -21.10 -7.48 -24.48
C ASN A 82 -19.62 -7.73 -24.86
N GLY A 83 -18.69 -6.84 -24.50
CA GLY A 83 -17.26 -7.02 -24.79
C GLY A 83 -16.83 -6.84 -26.24
N PHE A 84 -17.74 -6.90 -27.20
CA PHE A 84 -17.50 -6.82 -28.66
C PHE A 84 -18.07 -5.57 -29.33
N ASP A 85 -18.71 -4.68 -28.55
CA ASP A 85 -19.28 -3.45 -29.07
C ASP A 85 -18.20 -2.39 -29.25
N HIS A 86 -17.92 -2.02 -30.50
CA HIS A 86 -16.94 -1.00 -30.88
C HIS A 86 -17.49 0.44 -30.80
N LEU A 87 -18.73 0.62 -30.31
CA LEU A 87 -19.31 1.95 -30.16
C LEU A 87 -18.57 2.75 -29.09
N GLU A 88 -18.09 3.93 -29.48
CA GLU A 88 -17.49 4.84 -28.54
C GLU A 88 -18.52 5.34 -27.52
N ARG A 89 -18.32 4.99 -26.26
CA ARG A 89 -19.13 5.49 -25.15
C ARG A 89 -18.60 6.84 -24.71
N LYS A 90 -19.48 7.71 -24.25
CA LYS A 90 -19.12 9.11 -24.01
C LYS A 90 -19.30 9.56 -22.55
N LEU A 91 -19.94 8.76 -21.69
CA LEU A 91 -20.10 9.11 -20.28
C LEU A 91 -18.74 9.10 -19.60
N ALA A 92 -18.18 10.29 -19.36
CA ALA A 92 -16.87 10.47 -18.75
C ALA A 92 -16.95 10.76 -17.25
N THR A 93 -17.98 11.51 -16.83
CA THR A 93 -18.18 11.87 -15.42
C THR A 93 -19.53 11.36 -14.93
N LEU A 94 -19.50 10.60 -13.85
CA LEU A 94 -20.70 10.09 -13.19
C LEU A 94 -20.66 10.44 -11.70
N ASP A 95 -21.64 11.21 -11.24
CA ASP A 95 -21.82 11.58 -9.84
C ASP A 95 -23.06 10.87 -9.27
N LEU A 96 -22.84 9.90 -8.40
CA LEU A 96 -23.84 9.15 -7.66
C LEU A 96 -23.92 9.58 -6.18
N SER A 97 -23.26 10.69 -5.78
CA SER A 97 -23.22 11.12 -4.37
C SER A 97 -24.60 11.34 -3.73
N GLY A 98 -25.58 11.71 -4.56
CA GLY A 98 -26.98 11.91 -4.15
C GLY A 98 -27.87 10.68 -4.34
N SER A 99 -27.30 9.53 -4.68
CA SER A 99 -28.05 8.30 -4.95
C SER A 99 -27.96 7.32 -3.80
N LYS A 100 -28.90 6.37 -3.77
CA LYS A 100 -28.90 5.19 -2.95
C LYS A 100 -29.08 3.96 -3.84
N ILE A 101 -28.25 2.95 -3.65
CA ILE A 101 -28.41 1.68 -4.37
C ILE A 101 -29.44 0.85 -3.62
N VAL A 102 -30.44 0.35 -4.35
CA VAL A 102 -31.50 -0.49 -3.78
C VAL A 102 -31.62 -1.80 -4.55
N LYS A 103 -32.02 -2.84 -3.85
CA LYS A 103 -32.31 -4.16 -4.44
C LYS A 103 -33.42 -4.06 -5.48
N GLY A 104 -33.27 -4.77 -6.60
CA GLY A 104 -34.34 -4.93 -7.61
C GLY A 104 -33.91 -4.50 -9.00
N GLY A 105 -34.89 -4.39 -9.90
CA GLY A 105 -34.66 -4.13 -11.32
C GLY A 105 -34.11 -5.34 -12.06
N ASP A 106 -33.71 -5.10 -13.31
CA ASP A 106 -33.11 -6.14 -14.17
C ASP A 106 -31.66 -6.43 -13.78
N SER A 107 -31.13 -7.55 -14.29
CA SER A 107 -29.68 -7.82 -14.19
C SER A 107 -28.89 -6.73 -14.89
N TYR A 108 -27.89 -6.19 -14.19
CA TYR A 108 -27.03 -5.14 -14.75
C TYR A 108 -25.83 -5.71 -15.53
N TYR A 109 -25.53 -7.01 -15.40
CA TYR A 109 -24.39 -7.65 -16.08
C TYR A 109 -24.66 -9.14 -16.35
N ASN A 110 -24.44 -9.57 -17.60
CA ASN A 110 -24.47 -10.97 -18.06
C ASN A 110 -25.67 -11.83 -17.56
N LYS A 111 -26.85 -11.23 -17.40
CA LYS A 111 -28.09 -11.89 -16.98
C LYS A 111 -28.02 -12.64 -15.62
N GLY A 112 -27.01 -12.35 -14.78
CA GLY A 112 -26.81 -13.04 -13.50
C GLY A 112 -26.55 -12.15 -12.31
N TYR A 113 -26.31 -10.85 -12.53
CA TYR A 113 -25.91 -9.91 -11.46
C TYR A 113 -26.99 -8.87 -11.22
N TYR A 114 -27.44 -8.79 -9.97
CA TYR A 114 -28.54 -7.91 -9.52
C TYR A 114 -28.04 -7.00 -8.41
N THR A 115 -28.69 -5.84 -8.25
CA THR A 115 -28.35 -4.91 -7.16
C THR A 115 -28.82 -5.43 -5.80
N SER A 116 -28.06 -5.11 -4.77
CA SER A 116 -28.42 -5.24 -3.35
C SER A 116 -28.34 -3.88 -2.69
N ASP A 117 -29.02 -3.72 -1.55
CA ASP A 117 -29.07 -2.44 -0.84
C ASP A 117 -27.66 -2.01 -0.41
N ASP A 118 -27.32 -0.78 -0.78
CA ASP A 118 -26.05 -0.13 -0.45
C ASP A 118 -24.77 -0.92 -0.82
N VAL A 119 -24.83 -1.74 -1.90
CA VAL A 119 -23.73 -2.55 -2.42
C VAL A 119 -23.38 -2.18 -3.86
N ILE A 120 -22.11 -1.93 -4.12
CA ILE A 120 -21.55 -1.99 -5.48
C ILE A 120 -21.27 -3.46 -5.79
N GLY A 121 -22.19 -4.13 -6.45
CA GLY A 121 -22.11 -5.57 -6.72
C GLY A 121 -20.95 -5.95 -7.63
N ALA A 122 -20.69 -7.25 -7.73
CA ALA A 122 -19.64 -7.77 -8.62
C ALA A 122 -19.87 -7.31 -10.06
N HIS A 123 -18.79 -6.92 -10.75
CA HIS A 123 -18.79 -6.38 -12.12
C HIS A 123 -19.62 -5.11 -12.35
N ALA A 124 -20.07 -4.39 -11.31
CA ALA A 124 -21.00 -3.26 -11.42
C ALA A 124 -20.59 -2.20 -12.44
N PHE A 125 -19.31 -1.87 -12.54
CA PHE A 125 -18.74 -0.94 -13.53
C PHE A 125 -17.68 -1.59 -14.41
N SER A 126 -17.59 -2.93 -14.44
CA SER A 126 -16.61 -3.63 -15.26
C SER A 126 -16.68 -3.19 -16.73
N GLY A 127 -15.53 -2.83 -17.31
CA GLY A 127 -15.43 -2.37 -18.70
C GLY A 127 -15.93 -0.95 -18.98
N CYS A 128 -16.29 -0.17 -17.96
CA CYS A 128 -16.72 1.23 -18.15
C CYS A 128 -15.52 2.13 -18.51
N ARG A 129 -14.95 1.93 -19.69
CA ARG A 129 -13.69 2.53 -20.14
C ARG A 129 -13.74 4.04 -20.36
N SER A 130 -14.92 4.60 -20.65
CA SER A 130 -15.05 6.03 -20.87
C SER A 130 -15.13 6.85 -19.59
N LEU A 131 -15.41 6.21 -18.42
CA LEU A 131 -15.44 6.90 -17.15
C LEU A 131 -14.02 7.36 -16.76
N THR A 132 -13.87 8.67 -16.61
CA THR A 132 -12.65 9.31 -16.11
C THR A 132 -12.81 9.75 -14.65
N SER A 133 -14.05 10.00 -14.22
CA SER A 133 -14.40 10.38 -12.85
C SER A 133 -15.69 9.72 -12.43
N LEU A 134 -15.67 9.13 -11.23
CA LEU A 134 -16.83 8.50 -10.59
C LEU A 134 -16.90 8.90 -9.13
N THR A 135 -18.06 9.39 -8.71
CA THR A 135 -18.36 9.62 -7.28
C THR A 135 -19.39 8.59 -6.83
N LEU A 136 -19.04 7.77 -5.85
CA LEU A 136 -19.92 6.75 -5.28
C LEU A 136 -20.85 7.33 -4.23
N PRO A 137 -22.01 6.69 -3.96
CA PRO A 137 -22.85 7.02 -2.81
C PRO A 137 -22.08 6.79 -1.51
N SER A 138 -22.22 7.71 -0.55
CA SER A 138 -21.51 7.61 0.74
C SER A 138 -22.01 6.45 1.61
N GLY A 139 -23.22 5.95 1.37
CA GLY A 139 -23.83 4.83 2.09
C GLY A 139 -23.37 3.45 1.61
N VAL A 140 -22.52 3.35 0.60
CA VAL A 140 -22.04 2.05 0.10
C VAL A 140 -21.21 1.35 1.17
N THR A 141 -21.60 0.12 1.50
CA THR A 141 -20.99 -0.70 2.55
C THR A 141 -20.03 -1.77 2.04
N SER A 142 -20.16 -2.17 0.77
CA SER A 142 -19.26 -3.14 0.14
C SER A 142 -19.10 -2.93 -1.36
N ILE A 143 -17.95 -3.39 -1.88
CA ILE A 143 -17.60 -3.37 -3.30
C ILE A 143 -17.17 -4.79 -3.65
N GLY A 144 -17.90 -5.43 -4.58
CA GLY A 144 -17.69 -6.82 -4.93
C GLY A 144 -16.60 -7.05 -5.97
N GLU A 145 -16.33 -8.33 -6.19
CA GLU A 145 -15.35 -8.83 -7.16
C GLU A 145 -15.49 -8.14 -8.53
N SER A 146 -14.35 -7.77 -9.10
CA SER A 146 -14.27 -7.19 -10.45
C SER A 146 -15.13 -5.94 -10.67
N ALA A 147 -15.57 -5.25 -9.61
CA ALA A 147 -16.53 -4.14 -9.71
C ALA A 147 -16.09 -3.04 -10.67
N PHE A 148 -14.79 -2.75 -10.77
CA PHE A 148 -14.21 -1.72 -11.64
C PHE A 148 -13.22 -2.31 -12.67
N THR A 149 -13.19 -3.63 -12.85
CA THR A 149 -12.27 -4.28 -13.81
C THR A 149 -12.32 -3.59 -15.17
N GLY A 150 -11.15 -3.19 -15.69
CA GLY A 150 -11.03 -2.60 -17.03
C GLY A 150 -11.59 -1.19 -17.17
N CYS A 151 -11.85 -0.46 -16.08
CA CYS A 151 -12.16 0.98 -16.10
C CYS A 151 -10.91 1.78 -16.46
N SER A 152 -10.40 1.60 -17.68
CA SER A 152 -9.11 2.13 -18.11
C SER A 152 -9.03 3.65 -18.22
N GLY A 153 -10.17 4.33 -18.30
CA GLY A 153 -10.25 5.80 -18.29
C GLY A 153 -10.23 6.42 -16.89
N LEU A 154 -10.55 5.64 -15.85
CA LEU A 154 -10.68 6.14 -14.48
C LEU A 154 -9.32 6.60 -13.94
N THR A 155 -9.22 7.89 -13.58
CA THR A 155 -7.95 8.48 -13.12
C THR A 155 -7.83 8.53 -11.61
N SER A 156 -8.95 8.64 -10.93
CA SER A 156 -9.04 8.63 -9.47
C SER A 156 -10.41 8.14 -9.01
N LEU A 157 -10.48 7.56 -7.82
CA LEU A 157 -11.72 7.16 -7.17
C LEU A 157 -11.59 7.35 -5.66
N THR A 158 -12.60 7.97 -5.06
CA THR A 158 -12.71 8.02 -3.60
C THR A 158 -13.65 6.90 -3.14
N LEU A 159 -13.13 6.03 -2.29
CA LEU A 159 -13.90 4.94 -1.72
C LEU A 159 -14.62 5.41 -0.45
N PRO A 160 -15.89 4.96 -0.22
CA PRO A 160 -16.60 5.22 1.04
C PRO A 160 -15.86 4.67 2.25
N SER A 161 -15.92 5.38 3.38
CA SER A 161 -15.18 5.01 4.60
C SER A 161 -15.63 3.69 5.26
N CYS A 162 -16.82 3.20 4.91
CA CYS A 162 -17.37 1.94 5.42
C CYS A 162 -16.81 0.69 4.72
N ILE A 163 -16.00 0.85 3.66
CA ILE A 163 -15.42 -0.29 2.94
C ILE A 163 -14.37 -0.95 3.82
N THR A 164 -14.51 -2.27 4.02
CA THR A 164 -13.59 -3.09 4.83
C THR A 164 -12.81 -4.11 4.02
N THR A 165 -13.22 -4.38 2.79
CA THR A 165 -12.54 -5.31 1.87
C THR A 165 -12.42 -4.72 0.48
N ILE A 166 -11.32 -5.02 -0.19
CA ILE A 166 -11.16 -4.86 -1.64
C ILE A 166 -11.12 -6.29 -2.20
N ASP A 167 -12.19 -6.69 -2.86
CA ASP A 167 -12.33 -8.06 -3.37
C ASP A 167 -11.43 -8.33 -4.58
N ASP A 168 -11.40 -9.60 -5.03
CA ASP A 168 -10.58 -10.04 -6.16
C ASP A 168 -10.84 -9.20 -7.40
N CYS A 169 -9.79 -8.88 -8.14
CA CYS A 169 -9.84 -8.14 -9.41
C CYS A 169 -10.60 -6.80 -9.35
N THR A 170 -10.91 -6.24 -8.18
CA THR A 170 -11.78 -5.04 -8.07
C THR A 170 -11.33 -3.92 -9.01
N PHE A 171 -10.04 -3.62 -9.10
CA PHE A 171 -9.46 -2.59 -9.99
C PHE A 171 -8.56 -3.17 -11.08
N TYR A 172 -8.73 -4.47 -11.40
CA TYR A 172 -7.93 -5.12 -12.44
C TYR A 172 -7.98 -4.35 -13.76
N GLY A 173 -6.83 -3.99 -14.31
CA GLY A 173 -6.74 -3.27 -15.59
C GLY A 173 -7.25 -1.83 -15.57
N CYS A 174 -7.40 -1.19 -14.42
CA CYS A 174 -7.67 0.25 -14.29
C CYS A 174 -6.41 1.05 -14.68
N SER A 175 -6.01 0.96 -15.94
CA SER A 175 -4.71 1.44 -16.42
C SER A 175 -4.55 2.96 -16.35
N GLY A 176 -5.65 3.72 -16.27
CA GLY A 176 -5.64 5.18 -16.10
C GLY A 176 -5.52 5.66 -14.66
N LEU A 177 -5.71 4.75 -13.67
CA LEU A 177 -5.72 5.10 -12.25
C LEU A 177 -4.33 5.55 -11.81
N THR A 178 -4.20 6.82 -11.41
CA THR A 178 -2.92 7.42 -11.00
C THR A 178 -2.70 7.38 -9.50
N SER A 179 -3.78 7.45 -8.73
CA SER A 179 -3.76 7.37 -7.27
C SER A 179 -5.05 6.78 -6.73
N LEU A 180 -4.96 6.09 -5.62
CA LEU A 180 -6.10 5.59 -4.86
C LEU A 180 -5.77 5.63 -3.38
N THR A 181 -6.69 6.19 -2.58
CA THR A 181 -6.60 6.13 -1.12
C THR A 181 -7.57 5.09 -0.61
N LEU A 182 -7.05 4.10 0.08
CA LEU A 182 -7.86 3.08 0.73
C LEU A 182 -8.39 3.62 2.07
N PRO A 183 -9.67 3.38 2.41
CA PRO A 183 -10.20 3.71 3.72
C PRO A 183 -9.44 3.00 4.85
N SER A 184 -9.33 3.65 6.00
CA SER A 184 -8.63 3.10 7.17
C SER A 184 -9.26 1.80 7.75
N GLY A 185 -10.50 1.50 7.36
CA GLY A 185 -11.20 0.27 7.74
C GLY A 185 -10.90 -0.94 6.87
N VAL A 186 -10.13 -0.79 5.78
CA VAL A 186 -9.83 -1.92 4.88
C VAL A 186 -8.88 -2.90 5.57
N THR A 187 -9.33 -4.16 5.71
CA THR A 187 -8.58 -5.23 6.39
C THR A 187 -7.97 -6.25 5.45
N SER A 188 -8.48 -6.36 4.22
CA SER A 188 -8.00 -7.31 3.22
C SER A 188 -8.08 -6.79 1.80
N ILE A 189 -7.16 -7.28 0.97
CA ILE A 189 -7.09 -6.97 -0.47
C ILE A 189 -6.99 -8.31 -1.20
N GLY A 190 -7.93 -8.58 -2.09
CA GLY A 190 -8.07 -9.83 -2.83
C GLY A 190 -7.04 -10.02 -3.94
N ASP A 191 -7.06 -11.20 -4.56
CA ASP A 191 -6.17 -11.57 -5.66
C ASP A 191 -6.35 -10.60 -6.84
N TYR A 192 -5.24 -10.18 -7.48
CA TYR A 192 -5.21 -9.30 -8.65
C TYR A 192 -5.92 -7.95 -8.48
N ALA A 193 -6.20 -7.51 -7.26
CA ALA A 193 -7.06 -6.35 -7.01
C ALA A 193 -6.63 -5.07 -7.75
N PHE A 194 -5.34 -4.82 -7.90
CA PHE A 194 -4.75 -3.67 -8.63
C PHE A 194 -3.92 -4.10 -9.84
N SER A 195 -3.94 -5.40 -10.23
CA SER A 195 -3.14 -5.88 -11.34
C SER A 195 -3.47 -5.10 -12.63
N GLY A 196 -2.43 -4.66 -13.35
CA GLY A 196 -2.57 -3.86 -14.56
C GLY A 196 -2.93 -2.39 -14.36
N CYS A 197 -2.87 -1.86 -13.14
CA CYS A 197 -2.99 -0.41 -12.87
C CYS A 197 -1.71 0.32 -13.27
N ARG A 198 -1.46 0.41 -14.59
CA ARG A 198 -0.17 0.86 -15.15
C ARG A 198 0.21 2.29 -14.83
N SER A 199 -0.77 3.18 -14.60
CA SER A 199 -0.54 4.59 -14.29
C SER A 199 -0.44 4.87 -12.80
N LEU A 200 -0.66 3.87 -11.93
CA LEU A 200 -0.59 4.03 -10.49
C LEU A 200 0.86 4.35 -10.08
N THR A 201 1.09 5.51 -9.47
CA THR A 201 2.43 5.99 -9.10
C THR A 201 2.69 5.85 -7.61
N SER A 202 1.66 5.93 -6.80
CA SER A 202 1.74 5.79 -5.35
C SER A 202 0.49 5.14 -4.78
N LEU A 203 0.64 4.40 -3.70
CA LEU A 203 -0.45 3.80 -2.96
C LEU A 203 -0.18 3.90 -1.46
N THR A 204 -1.22 4.24 -0.70
CA THR A 204 -1.18 4.19 0.76
C THR A 204 -2.01 3.00 1.23
N LEU A 205 -1.35 2.08 1.92
CA LEU A 205 -2.00 0.93 2.55
C LEU A 205 -2.26 1.26 4.02
N PRO A 206 -3.51 1.16 4.49
CA PRO A 206 -3.81 1.37 5.89
C PRO A 206 -3.29 0.19 6.73
N SER A 207 -2.97 0.49 7.97
CA SER A 207 -2.53 -0.47 9.00
C SER A 207 -3.50 -1.62 9.24
N SER A 208 -4.77 -1.40 8.97
CA SER A 208 -5.80 -2.42 9.09
C SER A 208 -5.65 -3.57 8.11
N VAL A 209 -4.85 -3.40 7.02
CA VAL A 209 -4.52 -4.48 6.08
C VAL A 209 -3.46 -5.40 6.71
N THR A 210 -3.85 -6.15 7.73
CA THR A 210 -2.96 -7.04 8.49
C THR A 210 -3.11 -8.51 8.11
N SER A 211 -4.25 -8.91 7.55
CA SER A 211 -4.61 -10.33 7.50
C SER A 211 -4.44 -10.99 6.14
N SER A 212 -4.58 -10.30 5.04
CA SER A 212 -4.24 -10.87 3.72
C SER A 212 -4.15 -9.81 2.63
N ILE A 213 -3.02 -9.80 1.96
CA ILE A 213 -2.87 -9.23 0.62
C ILE A 213 -2.85 -10.43 -0.32
N GLY A 214 -3.77 -10.44 -1.28
CA GLY A 214 -3.94 -11.50 -2.25
C GLY A 214 -2.74 -11.65 -3.18
N ARG A 215 -2.78 -12.66 -4.03
CA ARG A 215 -1.73 -12.93 -5.01
C ARG A 215 -1.79 -11.93 -6.17
N TRP A 216 -0.62 -11.53 -6.69
CA TRP A 216 -0.49 -10.72 -7.91
C TRP A 216 -1.23 -9.36 -7.84
N VAL A 217 -1.44 -8.84 -6.62
CA VAL A 217 -2.22 -7.61 -6.39
C VAL A 217 -1.71 -6.45 -7.22
N PHE A 218 -0.40 -6.28 -7.35
CA PHE A 218 0.25 -5.18 -8.08
C PHE A 218 0.94 -5.63 -9.38
N ASP A 219 0.61 -6.82 -9.89
CA ASP A 219 1.18 -7.29 -11.14
C ASP A 219 0.89 -6.30 -12.27
N GLY A 220 1.90 -5.95 -13.07
CA GLY A 220 1.73 -4.96 -14.14
C GLY A 220 1.57 -3.51 -13.71
N CYS A 221 1.75 -3.16 -12.43
CA CYS A 221 1.77 -1.77 -11.93
C CYS A 221 3.15 -1.13 -12.16
N TYR A 222 3.60 -1.02 -13.40
CA TYR A 222 4.99 -0.66 -13.75
C TYR A 222 5.43 0.75 -13.33
N ASN A 223 4.50 1.65 -13.02
CA ASN A 223 4.80 3.00 -12.55
C ASN A 223 4.66 3.18 -11.04
N LEU A 224 4.28 2.14 -10.31
CA LEU A 224 4.19 2.18 -8.86
C LEU A 224 5.61 2.16 -8.28
N LYS A 225 6.09 3.33 -7.84
CA LYS A 225 7.44 3.50 -7.30
C LYS A 225 7.45 3.51 -5.78
N GLU A 226 6.42 4.08 -5.17
CA GLU A 226 6.34 4.24 -3.73
C GLU A 226 5.07 3.58 -3.17
N CYS A 227 5.24 2.85 -2.08
CA CYS A 227 4.15 2.37 -1.26
C CYS A 227 4.38 2.83 0.19
N ASN A 228 3.39 3.49 0.77
CA ASN A 228 3.39 3.82 2.19
C ASN A 228 2.56 2.76 2.93
N TYR A 229 3.20 2.08 3.88
CA TYR A 229 2.54 1.06 4.68
C TYR A 229 2.50 1.47 6.15
N PHE A 230 1.29 1.53 6.69
CA PHE A 230 1.07 1.93 8.07
C PHE A 230 0.85 0.69 8.95
N ILE A 231 1.68 0.55 9.99
CA ILE A 231 1.55 -0.47 11.03
C ILE A 231 0.95 0.22 12.24
N ASP A 232 -0.37 0.12 12.46
CA ASP A 232 -1.06 0.66 13.66
C ASP A 232 -1.43 -0.46 14.62
N SER A 233 -1.23 -1.73 14.22
CA SER A 233 -1.35 -2.87 15.09
C SER A 233 -0.13 -2.99 16.01
N ASP A 234 -0.29 -3.74 17.10
CA ASP A 234 0.83 -4.20 17.87
C ASP A 234 1.90 -4.83 16.97
N LEU A 235 3.13 -4.33 17.08
CA LEU A 235 4.24 -4.75 16.24
C LEU A 235 4.56 -6.24 16.40
N GLU A 236 4.31 -6.82 17.57
CA GLU A 236 4.46 -8.27 17.84
C GLU A 236 3.51 -9.08 16.95
N THR A 237 2.24 -8.70 16.93
CA THR A 237 1.23 -9.32 16.08
C THR A 237 1.59 -9.20 14.61
N TYR A 238 2.06 -8.03 14.18
CA TYR A 238 2.52 -7.81 12.80
C TYR A 238 3.67 -8.76 12.43
N LEU A 239 4.70 -8.83 13.27
CA LEU A 239 5.91 -9.62 13.00
C LEU A 239 5.67 -11.13 13.04
N ALA A 240 4.68 -11.59 13.80
CA ALA A 240 4.34 -13.02 13.87
C ALA A 240 3.72 -13.57 12.58
N HIS A 241 3.19 -12.70 11.72
CA HIS A 241 2.55 -13.09 10.46
C HIS A 241 3.53 -13.12 9.29
N THR A 242 3.27 -14.01 8.35
CA THR A 242 3.93 -14.01 7.04
C THR A 242 3.17 -13.07 6.13
N HIS A 243 3.84 -12.06 5.60
CA HIS A 243 3.28 -11.15 4.63
C HIS A 243 3.60 -11.66 3.24
N ASP A 244 2.69 -12.41 2.64
CA ASP A 244 2.86 -12.85 1.26
C ASP A 244 2.39 -11.73 0.32
N TRP A 245 3.27 -10.75 0.12
CA TRP A 245 3.00 -9.62 -0.77
C TRP A 245 2.91 -10.03 -2.24
N GLY A 246 3.22 -11.29 -2.58
CA GLY A 246 3.49 -11.64 -3.95
C GLY A 246 4.65 -10.82 -4.53
N TYR A 247 4.73 -10.74 -5.85
CA TYR A 247 5.66 -9.82 -6.51
C TYR A 247 5.10 -8.39 -6.45
N ILE A 248 5.67 -7.53 -5.59
CA ILE A 248 5.39 -6.10 -5.58
C ILE A 248 6.42 -5.41 -6.47
N PRO A 249 6.02 -4.81 -7.61
CA PRO A 249 6.94 -4.11 -8.52
C PRO A 249 7.33 -2.71 -8.02
N VAL A 250 7.10 -2.39 -6.74
CA VAL A 250 7.54 -1.11 -6.16
C VAL A 250 9.04 -1.12 -5.94
N ASP A 251 9.69 0.02 -6.17
CA ASP A 251 11.12 0.18 -5.88
C ASP A 251 11.36 0.38 -4.39
N GLU A 252 10.43 1.03 -3.69
CA GLU A 252 10.57 1.44 -2.30
C GLU A 252 9.25 1.31 -1.53
N ILE A 253 9.34 0.81 -0.28
CA ILE A 253 8.24 0.81 0.69
C ILE A 253 8.69 1.64 1.90
N LYS A 254 7.88 2.62 2.31
CA LYS A 254 8.07 3.34 3.56
C LYS A 254 7.12 2.80 4.61
N TYR A 255 7.68 2.35 5.71
CA TYR A 255 6.93 1.83 6.84
C TYR A 255 6.69 2.93 7.87
N TYR A 256 5.49 2.97 8.41
CA TYR A 256 5.06 3.91 9.46
C TYR A 256 4.49 3.13 10.63
N HIS A 257 4.80 3.54 11.85
CA HIS A 257 4.22 2.97 13.06
C HIS A 257 3.64 4.10 13.91
N ASN A 258 2.36 3.95 14.31
CA ASN A 258 1.62 4.98 15.04
C ASN A 258 1.69 6.37 14.36
N GLY A 259 1.59 6.39 13.02
CA GLY A 259 1.62 7.62 12.21
C GLY A 259 2.99 8.28 12.06
N GLN A 260 4.06 7.70 12.62
CA GLN A 260 5.44 8.18 12.48
C GLN A 260 6.25 7.27 11.56
N GLU A 261 7.16 7.86 10.79
CA GLU A 261 8.06 7.11 9.93
C GLU A 261 8.95 6.16 10.75
N LEU A 262 8.92 4.87 10.43
CA LEU A 262 9.65 3.83 11.14
C LEU A 262 11.10 3.77 10.64
N THR A 263 11.97 4.57 11.25
CA THR A 263 13.41 4.59 10.89
C THR A 263 14.24 3.64 11.74
N LYS A 264 13.78 3.32 12.94
CA LYS A 264 14.44 2.38 13.85
C LYS A 264 13.44 1.29 14.24
N LEU A 265 13.83 0.06 14.04
CA LEU A 265 13.02 -1.09 14.42
C LEU A 265 13.59 -1.71 15.69
N GLU A 266 12.91 -1.46 16.80
CA GLU A 266 13.18 -2.09 18.09
C GLU A 266 12.10 -3.16 18.33
N ILE A 267 12.50 -4.41 18.33
CA ILE A 267 11.60 -5.55 18.50
C ILE A 267 11.56 -5.93 19.96
N SER A 268 10.36 -6.10 20.52
CA SER A 268 10.16 -6.46 21.92
C SER A 268 10.56 -7.91 22.20
N SER A 269 10.84 -8.20 23.47
CA SER A 269 11.23 -9.55 23.91
C SER A 269 10.12 -10.61 23.83
N GLY A 270 8.89 -10.21 23.47
CA GLY A 270 7.78 -11.13 23.23
C GLY A 270 7.84 -11.82 21.86
N VAL A 271 8.61 -11.25 20.92
CA VAL A 271 8.71 -11.77 19.55
C VAL A 271 9.76 -12.87 19.48
N ASP A 272 9.37 -14.04 19.01
CA ASP A 272 10.27 -15.20 18.78
C ASP A 272 10.59 -15.44 17.31
N LYS A 273 9.83 -14.82 16.40
CA LYS A 273 9.94 -15.00 14.95
C LYS A 273 9.66 -13.73 14.20
N ILE A 274 10.45 -13.45 13.16
CA ILE A 274 10.18 -12.44 12.15
C ILE A 274 9.56 -13.13 10.93
N GLY A 275 8.35 -12.76 10.56
CA GLY A 275 7.65 -13.35 9.43
C GLY A 275 8.34 -13.08 8.09
N SER A 276 8.03 -13.88 7.06
CA SER A 276 8.53 -13.64 5.71
C SER A 276 7.99 -12.30 5.16
N TYR A 277 8.83 -11.57 4.43
CA TYR A 277 8.51 -10.27 3.83
C TYR A 277 8.08 -9.15 4.79
N SER A 278 8.27 -9.28 6.10
CA SER A 278 7.79 -8.30 7.09
C SER A 278 8.18 -6.84 6.78
N PHE A 279 9.40 -6.60 6.32
CA PHE A 279 9.90 -5.27 5.94
C PHE A 279 10.52 -5.25 4.54
N TYR A 280 9.89 -5.98 3.63
CA TYR A 280 10.34 -6.04 2.24
C TYR A 280 10.47 -4.64 1.62
N LYS A 281 11.66 -4.32 1.06
CA LYS A 281 11.99 -3.00 0.46
C LYS A 281 11.78 -1.79 1.39
N GLY A 282 11.91 -1.97 2.71
CA GLY A 282 11.78 -0.93 3.72
C GLY A 282 12.97 0.04 3.71
N VAL A 283 12.97 1.00 2.77
CA VAL A 283 14.10 1.90 2.55
C VAL A 283 14.35 2.91 3.67
N ASN A 284 13.32 3.22 4.46
CA ASN A 284 13.42 4.14 5.58
C ASN A 284 13.99 3.52 6.87
N LEU A 285 14.07 2.17 6.95
CA LEU A 285 14.69 1.50 8.09
C LEU A 285 16.20 1.72 8.08
N THR A 286 16.75 2.33 9.11
CA THR A 286 18.18 2.63 9.24
C THR A 286 18.88 1.75 10.27
N SER A 287 18.15 1.24 11.27
CA SER A 287 18.67 0.34 12.27
C SER A 287 17.67 -0.74 12.67
N LEU A 288 18.19 -1.93 12.99
CA LEU A 288 17.44 -3.09 13.44
C LEU A 288 18.10 -3.67 14.68
N THR A 289 17.33 -3.80 15.76
CA THR A 289 17.74 -4.48 17.00
C THR A 289 16.84 -5.67 17.23
N LEU A 290 17.42 -6.86 17.24
CA LEU A 290 16.74 -8.12 17.53
C LEU A 290 16.98 -8.51 18.99
N PRO A 291 15.92 -8.82 19.77
CA PRO A 291 16.05 -9.35 21.11
C PRO A 291 16.53 -10.80 21.10
N SER A 292 17.03 -11.28 22.22
CA SER A 292 17.46 -12.68 22.40
C SER A 292 16.30 -13.70 22.35
N SER A 293 15.05 -13.25 22.27
CA SER A 293 13.89 -14.12 22.03
C SER A 293 13.75 -14.56 20.58
N VAL A 294 14.27 -13.78 19.61
CA VAL A 294 14.12 -14.10 18.18
C VAL A 294 15.00 -15.30 17.82
N THR A 295 14.34 -16.35 17.31
CA THR A 295 14.99 -17.59 16.86
C THR A 295 14.98 -17.75 15.35
N THR A 296 14.05 -17.09 14.64
CA THR A 296 13.87 -17.28 13.21
C THR A 296 13.63 -15.94 12.51
N ILE A 297 14.32 -15.74 11.38
CA ILE A 297 14.08 -14.64 10.44
C ILE A 297 13.57 -15.26 9.14
N GLY A 298 12.39 -14.84 8.69
CA GLY A 298 11.69 -15.42 7.54
C GLY A 298 12.33 -15.06 6.19
N TYR A 299 11.84 -15.72 5.14
CA TYR A 299 12.22 -15.49 3.74
C TYR A 299 12.01 -14.01 3.35
N SER A 300 13.02 -13.39 2.73
CA SER A 300 12.96 -11.98 2.26
C SER A 300 12.47 -10.95 3.31
N ALA A 301 12.58 -11.24 4.61
CA ALA A 301 12.01 -10.41 5.68
C ALA A 301 12.46 -8.94 5.62
N PHE A 302 13.71 -8.68 5.27
CA PHE A 302 14.32 -7.34 5.13
C PHE A 302 14.92 -7.13 3.74
N ARG A 303 14.51 -7.90 2.74
CA ARG A 303 15.03 -7.77 1.39
C ARG A 303 14.81 -6.36 0.86
N GLY A 304 15.87 -5.72 0.35
CA GLY A 304 15.83 -4.38 -0.21
C GLY A 304 15.76 -3.25 0.82
N CYS A 305 16.00 -3.51 2.11
CA CYS A 305 16.16 -2.47 3.13
C CYS A 305 17.45 -1.69 2.91
N SER A 306 17.50 -0.89 1.85
CA SER A 306 18.73 -0.17 1.42
C SER A 306 19.20 0.91 2.40
N GLY A 307 18.30 1.40 3.26
CA GLY A 307 18.62 2.35 4.34
C GLY A 307 19.28 1.73 5.56
N LEU A 308 19.23 0.38 5.72
CA LEU A 308 19.76 -0.31 6.88
C LEU A 308 21.29 -0.23 6.93
N THR A 309 21.83 0.43 7.95
CA THR A 309 23.28 0.68 8.07
C THR A 309 23.97 -0.29 9.00
N SER A 310 23.26 -0.82 9.99
CA SER A 310 23.80 -1.76 10.97
C SER A 310 22.80 -2.87 11.29
N LEU A 311 23.32 -4.07 11.52
CA LEU A 311 22.54 -5.26 11.89
C LEU A 311 23.22 -5.97 13.04
N THR A 312 22.45 -6.35 14.08
CA THR A 312 22.93 -7.22 15.16
C THR A 312 22.10 -8.50 15.17
N LEU A 313 22.77 -9.62 15.01
CA LEU A 313 22.19 -10.97 15.02
C LEU A 313 22.60 -11.68 16.33
N PRO A 314 21.66 -11.87 17.27
CA PRO A 314 21.94 -12.56 18.54
C PRO A 314 22.14 -14.04 18.32
N SER A 315 22.83 -14.71 19.25
CA SER A 315 23.07 -16.15 19.20
C SER A 315 21.81 -17.02 19.26
N SER A 316 20.68 -16.44 19.68
CA SER A 316 19.36 -17.09 19.68
C SER A 316 18.82 -17.39 18.29
N VAL A 317 19.24 -16.63 17.27
CA VAL A 317 18.81 -16.87 15.89
C VAL A 317 19.43 -18.16 15.38
N THR A 318 18.58 -19.13 15.08
CA THR A 318 18.96 -20.47 14.58
C THR A 318 18.64 -20.68 13.12
N SER A 319 17.84 -19.79 12.51
CA SER A 319 17.46 -19.86 11.10
C SER A 319 17.27 -18.47 10.49
N ILE A 320 17.85 -18.27 9.31
CA ILE A 320 17.66 -17.09 8.47
C ILE A 320 17.20 -17.56 7.10
N GLY A 321 16.05 -17.11 6.68
CA GLY A 321 15.45 -17.46 5.39
C GLY A 321 16.24 -16.89 4.21
N ASP A 322 16.12 -17.53 3.04
CA ASP A 322 16.78 -17.08 1.83
C ASP A 322 16.39 -15.63 1.51
N SER A 323 17.33 -14.87 0.98
CA SER A 323 17.16 -13.47 0.61
C SER A 323 16.74 -12.52 1.75
N ALA A 324 16.85 -12.94 3.03
CA ALA A 324 16.37 -12.14 4.16
C ALA A 324 16.94 -10.71 4.21
N PHE A 325 18.18 -10.52 3.81
CA PHE A 325 18.90 -9.23 3.74
C PHE A 325 19.43 -8.94 2.34
N GLU A 326 18.90 -9.60 1.31
CA GLU A 326 19.27 -9.33 -0.09
C GLU A 326 19.01 -7.87 -0.43
N GLY A 327 19.96 -7.20 -1.09
CA GLY A 327 19.80 -5.79 -1.47
C GLY A 327 19.88 -4.79 -0.33
N CYS A 328 20.26 -5.17 0.88
CA CYS A 328 20.55 -4.24 1.99
C CYS A 328 21.88 -3.49 1.72
N SER A 329 21.88 -2.66 0.68
CA SER A 329 23.09 -2.01 0.13
C SER A 329 23.72 -0.96 1.06
N GLY A 330 22.93 -0.45 2.04
CA GLY A 330 23.39 0.51 3.06
C GLY A 330 24.20 -0.10 4.19
N LEU A 331 24.27 -1.44 4.32
CA LEU A 331 24.96 -2.08 5.42
C LEU A 331 26.45 -1.74 5.44
N THR A 332 26.90 -1.21 6.58
CA THR A 332 28.29 -0.90 6.88
C THR A 332 28.86 -1.78 7.98
N SER A 333 27.99 -2.36 8.84
CA SER A 333 28.41 -3.23 9.94
C SER A 333 27.37 -4.30 10.24
N ILE A 334 27.83 -5.51 10.49
CA ILE A 334 27.02 -6.63 10.98
C ILE A 334 27.72 -7.21 12.21
N TYR A 335 26.98 -7.37 13.29
CA TYR A 335 27.45 -8.01 14.52
C TYR A 335 26.77 -9.38 14.65
N VAL A 336 27.53 -10.43 14.81
CA VAL A 336 27.01 -11.78 15.05
C VAL A 336 27.53 -12.31 16.38
N SER A 337 26.70 -13.05 17.12
CA SER A 337 27.04 -13.52 18.47
C SER A 337 27.21 -15.06 18.55
N TRP A 338 27.31 -15.76 17.43
CA TRP A 338 27.53 -17.20 17.41
C TRP A 338 29.02 -17.51 17.57
N GLU A 339 29.36 -18.40 18.48
CA GLU A 339 30.71 -18.96 18.64
C GLU A 339 31.06 -19.89 17.47
N SER A 340 30.08 -20.55 16.87
CA SER A 340 30.20 -21.30 15.62
C SER A 340 29.28 -20.68 14.57
N PRO A 341 29.78 -20.36 13.36
CA PRO A 341 28.97 -19.67 12.35
C PRO A 341 27.67 -20.41 12.04
N LEU A 342 26.54 -19.69 12.10
CA LEU A 342 25.28 -20.21 11.63
C LEU A 342 25.41 -20.53 10.12
N PRO A 343 25.07 -21.76 9.67
CA PRO A 343 25.03 -22.06 8.25
C PRO A 343 24.04 -21.15 7.51
N ILE A 344 24.51 -20.42 6.52
CA ILE A 344 23.69 -19.51 5.71
C ILE A 344 23.84 -19.85 4.23
N ASN A 345 22.80 -19.47 3.43
CA ASN A 345 22.91 -19.42 1.98
C ASN A 345 23.51 -18.06 1.57
N ALA A 346 24.35 -18.04 0.57
CA ALA A 346 24.93 -16.80 0.04
C ALA A 346 23.87 -15.80 -0.46
N SER A 347 22.69 -16.27 -0.87
CA SER A 347 21.55 -15.44 -1.29
C SER A 347 21.04 -14.51 -0.20
N ILE A 348 21.31 -14.80 1.09
CA ILE A 348 20.82 -14.00 2.23
C ILE A 348 21.32 -12.55 2.13
N PHE A 349 22.57 -12.35 1.70
CA PHE A 349 23.20 -11.03 1.54
C PHE A 349 23.55 -10.70 0.08
N GLU A 350 22.88 -11.33 -0.87
CA GLU A 350 23.08 -11.02 -2.29
C GLU A 350 22.78 -9.55 -2.56
N TYR A 351 23.57 -8.86 -3.34
CA TYR A 351 23.49 -7.40 -3.59
C TYR A 351 23.63 -6.50 -2.35
N ALA A 352 23.90 -7.04 -1.15
CA ALA A 352 24.38 -6.24 -0.03
C ALA A 352 25.86 -5.85 -0.29
N ASN A 353 26.30 -4.77 0.36
CA ASN A 353 27.67 -4.26 0.14
C ASN A 353 28.71 -5.06 0.95
N THR A 354 28.78 -6.36 0.77
CA THR A 354 29.61 -7.29 1.57
C THR A 354 31.11 -6.96 1.54
N LYS A 355 31.61 -6.33 0.46
CA LYS A 355 33.02 -5.92 0.33
C LYS A 355 33.41 -4.75 1.24
N LYS A 356 32.48 -3.86 1.56
CA LYS A 356 32.73 -2.68 2.41
C LYS A 356 32.15 -2.84 3.81
N CYS A 357 31.21 -3.74 3.98
CA CYS A 357 30.58 -4.04 5.27
C CYS A 357 31.58 -4.76 6.17
N ILE A 358 31.68 -4.34 7.43
CA ILE A 358 32.48 -5.00 8.43
C ILE A 358 31.63 -6.05 9.14
N LEU A 359 32.06 -7.30 9.12
CA LEU A 359 31.45 -8.37 9.88
C LEU A 359 32.19 -8.50 11.23
N TYR A 360 31.52 -8.21 12.30
CA TYR A 360 32.04 -8.36 13.66
C TYR A 360 31.67 -9.75 14.21
N VAL A 361 32.69 -10.55 14.56
CA VAL A 361 32.53 -11.93 15.04
C VAL A 361 33.14 -12.07 16.44
N PRO A 362 32.68 -13.05 17.27
CA PRO A 362 33.26 -13.32 18.57
C PRO A 362 34.77 -13.62 18.49
N LYS A 363 35.50 -13.24 19.54
CA LYS A 363 36.93 -13.48 19.62
C LYS A 363 37.25 -14.96 19.54
N GLY A 364 38.24 -15.32 18.71
CA GLY A 364 38.69 -16.70 18.49
C GLY A 364 37.94 -17.41 17.36
N THR A 365 36.98 -16.80 16.71
CA THR A 365 36.12 -17.44 15.67
C THR A 365 36.43 -16.98 14.25
N TYR A 366 37.47 -16.14 14.03
CA TYR A 366 37.78 -15.56 12.73
C TYR A 366 37.89 -16.61 11.62
N ASP A 367 38.68 -17.68 11.83
CA ASP A 367 38.93 -18.69 10.82
C ASP A 367 37.67 -19.48 10.47
N ASP A 368 36.79 -19.76 11.46
CA ASP A 368 35.53 -20.45 11.25
C ASP A 368 34.59 -19.63 10.37
N TYR A 369 34.51 -18.31 10.60
CA TYR A 369 33.70 -17.43 9.78
C TYR A 369 34.30 -17.25 8.37
N TRP A 370 35.62 -17.09 8.27
CA TRP A 370 36.30 -16.95 6.99
C TRP A 370 36.13 -18.18 6.10
N LEU A 371 36.17 -19.37 6.68
CA LEU A 371 36.01 -20.64 5.96
C LEU A 371 34.55 -21.04 5.70
N SER A 372 33.60 -20.34 6.28
CA SER A 372 32.16 -20.57 6.09
C SER A 372 31.59 -19.71 4.95
N ASN A 373 30.26 -19.83 4.73
CA ASN A 373 29.55 -18.94 3.80
C ASN A 373 29.53 -17.46 4.23
N TRP A 374 29.95 -17.14 5.47
CA TRP A 374 30.15 -15.76 5.93
C TRP A 374 31.45 -15.14 5.37
N GLY A 375 32.34 -15.93 4.81
CA GLY A 375 33.57 -15.45 4.13
C GLY A 375 33.31 -14.58 2.90
N ILE A 376 32.05 -14.37 2.50
CA ILE A 376 31.64 -13.36 1.51
C ILE A 376 31.94 -11.92 1.98
N PHE A 377 32.09 -11.71 3.31
CA PHE A 377 32.51 -10.44 3.88
C PHE A 377 34.03 -10.35 3.89
N GLU A 378 34.58 -9.44 3.08
CA GLU A 378 36.05 -9.27 2.96
C GLU A 378 36.68 -8.65 4.23
N ASN A 379 35.87 -8.01 5.10
CA ASN A 379 36.31 -7.32 6.30
C ASN A 379 35.72 -8.00 7.54
N ILE A 380 36.42 -8.97 8.11
CA ILE A 380 36.02 -9.65 9.36
C ILE A 380 36.85 -9.13 10.52
N VAL A 381 36.21 -8.70 11.59
CA VAL A 381 36.84 -8.15 12.80
C VAL A 381 36.33 -8.89 14.01
N GLN A 382 37.24 -9.32 14.89
CA GLN A 382 36.89 -9.98 16.13
C GLN A 382 36.57 -8.97 17.24
N TYR A 383 35.57 -9.26 18.07
CA TYR A 383 35.23 -8.46 19.24
C TYR A 383 35.01 -9.34 20.47
N ASP A 384 35.19 -8.76 21.69
CA ASP A 384 34.86 -9.43 22.93
C ASP A 384 33.35 -9.39 23.20
N ALA A 385 32.67 -10.54 23.11
CA ALA A 385 31.23 -10.62 23.23
C ALA A 385 30.68 -10.39 24.67
N THR A 386 31.57 -10.25 25.65
CA THR A 386 31.20 -10.17 27.09
C THR A 386 30.50 -8.87 27.51
N GLY A 387 30.11 -7.99 26.56
CA GLY A 387 29.49 -6.70 26.85
C GLY A 387 28.20 -6.34 26.08
N ILE A 388 27.58 -7.27 25.32
CA ILE A 388 26.43 -6.92 24.44
C ILE A 388 25.06 -7.17 25.10
N ASP A 389 24.98 -7.84 26.26
CA ASP A 389 23.70 -8.26 26.86
C ASP A 389 22.83 -7.14 27.46
N HIS A 390 23.27 -5.89 27.48
CA HIS A 390 22.45 -4.79 27.99
C HIS A 390 22.64 -3.50 27.19
N ILE A 391 21.91 -3.35 26.09
CA ILE A 391 21.62 -2.02 25.55
C ILE A 391 20.25 -1.59 26.08
N THR A 392 20.25 -0.96 27.25
CA THR A 392 19.08 -0.22 27.72
C THR A 392 19.10 1.18 27.12
N THR A 393 18.10 1.47 26.30
CA THR A 393 17.85 2.79 25.72
C THR A 393 17.28 3.74 26.78
N SER A 394 18.12 4.42 27.54
CA SER A 394 17.79 5.75 28.12
C SER A 394 19.05 6.35 28.76
N GLY A 395 19.61 7.36 28.14
CA GLY A 395 20.72 8.14 28.70
C GLY A 395 21.78 8.45 27.64
N GLU A 396 22.53 9.52 27.84
CA GLU A 396 23.63 9.91 26.96
C GLU A 396 24.55 8.72 26.68
N ALA A 397 24.85 8.46 25.40
CA ALA A 397 25.69 7.35 24.96
C ALA A 397 27.06 7.43 25.65
N LYS A 398 27.38 6.47 26.53
CA LYS A 398 28.65 6.40 27.25
C LYS A 398 29.65 5.57 26.48
N GLU A 399 30.91 5.98 26.50
CA GLU A 399 32.02 5.18 25.98
C GLU A 399 32.14 3.88 26.78
N ILE A 400 32.04 2.72 26.10
CA ILE A 400 32.17 1.40 26.73
C ILE A 400 33.50 0.72 26.43
N SER A 401 34.13 1.03 25.30
CA SER A 401 35.45 0.51 24.96
C SER A 401 36.14 1.37 23.90
N ARG A 402 37.45 1.32 23.91
CA ARG A 402 38.32 2.07 22.98
C ARG A 402 39.41 1.14 22.46
N TYR A 403 39.76 1.31 21.21
CA TYR A 403 40.79 0.51 20.52
C TYR A 403 41.72 1.42 19.72
N ALA A 404 42.98 1.05 19.62
CA ALA A 404 43.93 1.64 18.67
C ALA A 404 43.59 1.21 17.23
N ALA A 405 44.21 1.86 16.26
CA ALA A 405 44.00 1.57 14.83
C ALA A 405 44.42 0.13 14.43
N ASP A 406 45.26 -0.50 15.19
CA ASP A 406 45.73 -1.89 15.03
C ASP A 406 44.82 -2.92 15.76
N GLY A 407 43.71 -2.47 16.37
CA GLY A 407 42.79 -3.33 17.09
C GLY A 407 43.12 -3.61 18.54
N GLN A 408 44.25 -3.07 19.08
CA GLN A 408 44.58 -3.23 20.48
C GLN A 408 43.63 -2.42 21.38
N ARG A 409 43.06 -3.03 22.41
CA ARG A 409 42.18 -2.36 23.38
C ARG A 409 42.98 -1.34 24.21
N LEU A 410 42.42 -0.16 24.34
CA LEU A 410 42.99 0.95 25.11
C LEU A 410 42.14 1.18 26.37
N GLU A 411 42.79 1.25 27.54
CA GLU A 411 42.13 1.65 28.76
C GLU A 411 42.01 3.17 28.94
N VAL A 412 42.84 3.90 28.24
CA VAL A 412 42.83 5.38 28.19
C VAL A 412 43.05 5.83 26.74
N PRO A 413 42.62 7.08 26.39
CA PRO A 413 42.89 7.62 25.06
C PRO A 413 44.39 7.63 24.74
N ALA A 414 44.78 7.01 23.64
CA ALA A 414 46.14 7.03 23.12
C ALA A 414 46.26 8.01 21.94
N LYS A 415 47.41 8.65 21.82
CA LYS A 415 47.70 9.58 20.72
C LYS A 415 47.55 8.88 19.36
N GLY A 416 46.84 9.54 18.46
CA GLY A 416 46.52 9.01 17.12
C GLY A 416 45.06 8.60 16.95
N LEU A 417 44.78 7.74 15.98
CA LEU A 417 43.43 7.26 15.69
C LEU A 417 42.97 6.23 16.70
N ASN A 418 41.88 6.55 17.41
CA ASN A 418 41.22 5.62 18.32
C ASN A 418 39.83 5.26 17.77
N ILE A 419 39.44 4.02 17.92
CA ILE A 419 38.10 3.51 17.61
C ILE A 419 37.35 3.39 18.92
N VAL A 420 36.30 4.21 19.11
CA VAL A 420 35.56 4.28 20.37
C VAL A 420 34.15 3.70 20.16
N LYS A 421 33.78 2.74 20.98
CA LYS A 421 32.44 2.15 21.03
C LYS A 421 31.65 2.77 22.17
N TYR A 422 30.40 3.14 21.89
CA TYR A 422 29.47 3.74 22.86
C TYR A 422 28.35 2.77 23.24
N SER A 423 27.68 3.04 24.36
CA SER A 423 26.59 2.23 24.90
C SER A 423 25.33 2.17 24.01
N ASP A 424 25.22 3.07 23.05
CA ASP A 424 24.16 3.10 22.02
C ASP A 424 24.50 2.23 20.78
N GLY A 425 25.61 1.51 20.83
CA GLY A 425 26.12 0.70 19.71
C GLY A 425 26.91 1.48 18.66
N CYS A 426 26.95 2.82 18.76
CA CYS A 426 27.74 3.64 17.86
C CYS A 426 29.24 3.37 18.02
N VAL A 427 29.94 3.30 16.88
CA VAL A 427 31.41 3.28 16.84
C VAL A 427 31.90 4.56 16.17
N LYS A 428 32.74 5.32 16.84
CA LYS A 428 33.33 6.55 16.30
C LYS A 428 34.84 6.43 16.17
N LYS A 429 35.38 6.97 15.09
CA LYS A 429 36.83 7.21 14.95
C LYS A 429 37.13 8.56 15.60
N VAL A 430 37.95 8.53 16.63
CA VAL A 430 38.36 9.72 17.40
C VAL A 430 39.86 9.90 17.23
N VAL A 431 40.28 11.07 16.73
CA VAL A 431 41.70 11.41 16.67
C VAL A 431 42.07 12.09 17.99
N VAL A 432 42.98 11.48 18.75
CA VAL A 432 43.55 12.04 19.99
C VAL A 432 44.87 12.70 19.62
N GLN A 433 44.96 14.00 19.89
CA GLN A 433 46.15 14.84 19.62
C GLN A 433 47.23 14.67 20.68
#